data_ebb5c48896ad5444c76aaaced4fc5907
#
_entry.id   ebb5c48896ad5444c76aaaced4fc5907
#
_cell.length_a   1.000
_cell.length_b   1.000
_cell.length_c   1.000
_cell.angle_alpha   90.00
_cell.angle_beta   90.00
_cell.angle_gamma   90.00
#
_symmetry.space_group_name_H-M   'P 1'
#
loop_
_entity.id
_entity.type
_entity.pdbx_description
1 polymer ?
#
loop_
_entity_poly.entity_id
_entity_poly.type
_entity_poly.pdbx_seq_one_letter_code
_entity_poly.pdbx_strand_id
1 'polypeptide(L)'
;MKKVITCVDQNALAPAVRDYGIYVAKTLGAELVFIHVVEIPELGENFYGLAAGGIVLGENDILANSYGSPTLGGVDAEKDHEEAEAMLDEYICAATAAGVKASKIIKDGDFIDVIAEYKDEAEIFVLGIKGSNNEDVGFNASVLIKELHVPSLLVNKEFSPINSVLIAFDGTDAAKRTLEFIKSSKLLASAHKHVLHVNLDATEGERMLDLAREILGTQNATFKCIQAEMPADEIIKYRRANNLDLIATGAFTKGFFKKLFLGSVSEDILHNALVPVLVLS
;
A
#
# COMPACT_ATOMS: atom_id res chain seq x y z
N MET A 1 16.38 -2.08 -15.20
CA MET A 1 16.36 -2.77 -13.89
C MET A 1 15.08 -2.33 -13.22
N LYS A 2 14.32 -3.25 -12.67
CA LYS A 2 13.12 -2.88 -11.91
C LYS A 2 13.51 -2.19 -10.60
N LYS A 3 12.65 -1.30 -10.11
CA LYS A 3 12.88 -0.43 -8.96
C LYS A 3 11.90 -0.74 -7.83
N VAL A 4 12.25 -0.40 -6.61
CA VAL A 4 11.28 -0.30 -5.51
C VAL A 4 10.70 1.11 -5.54
N ILE A 5 9.40 1.22 -5.73
CA ILE A 5 8.70 2.49 -5.73
C ILE A 5 8.02 2.66 -4.37
N THR A 6 8.41 3.69 -3.63
CA THR A 6 7.90 3.96 -2.30
C THR A 6 7.09 5.25 -2.31
N CYS A 7 5.77 5.10 -2.18
CA CYS A 7 4.84 6.22 -2.14
C CYS A 7 4.77 6.75 -0.70
N VAL A 8 5.23 7.95 -0.49
CA VAL A 8 5.28 8.59 0.83
C VAL A 8 4.36 9.80 0.87
N ASP A 9 3.73 9.98 2.01
CA ASP A 9 2.85 11.09 2.28
C ASP A 9 3.22 11.73 3.63
N GLN A 10 2.79 12.95 3.88
CA GLN A 10 3.11 13.71 5.10
C GLN A 10 2.21 13.28 6.27
N ASN A 11 2.36 12.02 6.71
CA ASN A 11 1.56 11.47 7.82
C ASN A 11 2.43 10.68 8.83
N ALA A 12 1.81 10.25 9.91
CA ALA A 12 2.50 9.53 10.99
C ALA A 12 3.16 8.21 10.57
N LEU A 13 2.74 7.60 9.46
CA LEU A 13 3.33 6.36 8.93
C LEU A 13 4.50 6.61 7.95
N ALA A 14 4.72 7.85 7.52
CA ALA A 14 5.75 8.17 6.53
C ALA A 14 7.15 7.64 6.89
N PRO A 15 7.64 7.75 8.14
CA PRO A 15 8.92 7.16 8.54
C PRO A 15 8.94 5.64 8.42
N ALA A 16 7.84 4.96 8.72
CA ALA A 16 7.74 3.51 8.60
C ALA A 16 7.74 3.09 7.11
N VAL A 17 7.02 3.81 6.25
CA VAL A 17 6.99 3.57 4.80
C VAL A 17 8.39 3.74 4.20
N ARG A 18 9.12 4.80 4.59
CA ARG A 18 10.54 5.01 4.25
C ARG A 18 11.37 3.78 4.61
N ASP A 19 11.29 3.35 5.86
CA ASP A 19 12.14 2.28 6.40
C ASP A 19 11.84 0.92 5.73
N TYR A 20 10.56 0.61 5.48
CA TYR A 20 10.18 -0.55 4.67
C TYR A 20 10.67 -0.43 3.22
N GLY A 21 10.58 0.74 2.59
CA GLY A 21 11.12 0.98 1.26
C GLY A 21 12.63 0.71 1.18
N ILE A 22 13.38 1.24 2.13
CA ILE A 22 14.83 1.00 2.26
C ILE A 22 15.14 -0.49 2.48
N TYR A 23 14.40 -1.14 3.40
CA TYR A 23 14.55 -2.56 3.70
C TYR A 23 14.31 -3.43 2.46
N VAL A 24 13.22 -3.18 1.74
CA VAL A 24 12.85 -3.91 0.53
C VAL A 24 13.90 -3.70 -0.56
N ALA A 25 14.28 -2.46 -0.84
CA ALA A 25 15.28 -2.14 -1.87
C ALA A 25 16.65 -2.78 -1.56
N LYS A 26 17.09 -2.71 -0.32
CA LYS A 26 18.32 -3.34 0.14
C LYS A 26 18.29 -4.85 -0.03
N THR A 27 17.19 -5.49 0.34
CA THR A 27 17.02 -6.94 0.28
C THR A 27 16.96 -7.45 -1.16
N LEU A 28 16.29 -6.72 -2.04
CA LEU A 28 16.19 -7.04 -3.46
C LEU A 28 17.48 -6.69 -4.24
N GLY A 29 18.30 -5.77 -3.71
CA GLY A 29 19.43 -5.19 -4.43
C GLY A 29 18.96 -4.26 -5.56
N ALA A 30 17.84 -3.58 -5.38
CA ALA A 30 17.21 -2.71 -6.35
C ALA A 30 17.45 -1.23 -6.05
N GLU A 31 17.25 -0.37 -7.05
CA GLU A 31 17.18 1.07 -6.84
C GLU A 31 15.84 1.43 -6.15
N LEU A 32 15.90 2.45 -5.30
CA LEU A 32 14.74 2.97 -4.58
C LEU A 32 14.31 4.31 -5.18
N VAL A 33 13.00 4.47 -5.39
CA VAL A 33 12.42 5.75 -5.77
C VAL A 33 11.39 6.13 -4.73
N PHE A 34 11.58 7.25 -4.05
CA PHE A 34 10.56 7.86 -3.23
C PHE A 34 9.71 8.79 -4.09
N ILE A 35 8.39 8.59 -4.04
CA ILE A 35 7.43 9.43 -4.77
C ILE A 35 6.50 10.09 -3.76
N HIS A 36 6.36 11.40 -3.86
CA HIS A 36 5.30 12.17 -3.20
C HIS A 36 4.41 12.80 -4.27
N VAL A 37 3.10 12.68 -4.09
CA VAL A 37 2.11 13.29 -4.99
C VAL A 37 1.40 14.40 -4.23
N VAL A 38 1.49 15.61 -4.74
CA VAL A 38 0.72 16.76 -4.26
C VAL A 38 -0.63 16.69 -4.97
N GLU A 39 -1.67 16.26 -4.22
CA GLU A 39 -3.01 16.16 -4.78
C GLU A 39 -3.60 17.55 -5.01
N ILE A 40 -3.88 17.88 -6.27
CA ILE A 40 -4.58 19.11 -6.64
C ILE A 40 -6.08 18.82 -6.50
N PRO A 41 -6.80 19.54 -5.61
CA PRO A 41 -8.24 19.37 -5.49
C PRO A 41 -8.91 19.61 -6.86
N GLU A 42 -9.68 18.63 -7.35
CA GLU A 42 -10.53 18.90 -8.52
C GLU A 42 -11.49 20.04 -8.18
N LEU A 43 -11.36 21.14 -8.91
CA LEU A 43 -12.35 22.21 -8.88
C LEU A 43 -13.63 21.65 -9.48
N GLY A 44 -14.59 21.29 -8.63
CA GLY A 44 -15.90 20.80 -9.07
C GLY A 44 -16.48 21.77 -10.11
N GLU A 45 -17.21 21.22 -11.09
CA GLU A 45 -17.85 21.99 -12.19
C GLU A 45 -18.63 23.23 -11.72
N ASN A 46 -19.08 23.24 -10.48
CA ASN A 46 -19.74 24.37 -9.83
C ASN A 46 -18.82 25.60 -9.62
N PHE A 47 -17.49 25.41 -9.57
CA PHE A 47 -16.56 26.53 -9.41
C PHE A 47 -16.39 27.30 -10.71
N TYR A 48 -16.38 26.61 -11.87
CA TYR A 48 -16.36 27.28 -13.18
C TYR A 48 -17.65 28.05 -13.43
N GLY A 49 -18.78 27.61 -12.90
CA GLY A 49 -20.06 28.32 -12.97
C GLY A 49 -20.05 29.63 -12.15
N LEU A 50 -19.38 29.65 -11.00
CA LEU A 50 -19.21 30.87 -10.19
C LEU A 50 -18.22 31.86 -10.82
N ALA A 51 -17.17 31.36 -11.44
CA ALA A 51 -16.18 32.20 -12.12
C ALA A 51 -16.66 32.72 -13.50
N ALA A 52 -17.50 31.92 -14.20
CA ALA A 52 -18.07 32.28 -15.51
C ALA A 52 -19.39 33.06 -15.42
N GLY A 53 -20.13 32.89 -14.33
CA GLY A 53 -21.37 33.65 -14.05
C GLY A 53 -21.05 34.96 -13.36
N GLY A 54 -20.40 35.90 -14.09
CA GLY A 54 -19.96 37.18 -13.56
C GLY A 54 -20.99 37.87 -12.68
N ILE A 55 -20.78 37.81 -11.37
CA ILE A 55 -21.37 38.83 -10.47
C ILE A 55 -20.60 40.10 -10.75
N VAL A 56 -21.16 40.98 -11.57
CA VAL A 56 -20.72 42.34 -11.70
C VAL A 56 -21.04 43.03 -10.38
N LEU A 57 -20.11 43.01 -9.44
CA LEU A 57 -20.17 43.79 -8.23
C LEU A 57 -19.87 45.27 -8.62
N GLY A 58 -20.77 46.14 -8.19
CA GLY A 58 -20.64 47.60 -8.46
C GLY A 58 -19.36 48.20 -7.87
N GLU A 59 -18.89 49.28 -8.45
CA GLU A 59 -17.60 49.98 -8.17
C GLU A 59 -17.36 50.40 -6.70
N ASN A 60 -18.24 50.04 -5.74
CA ASN A 60 -18.16 50.48 -4.33
C ASN A 60 -18.17 49.30 -3.32
N ASP A 61 -18.01 48.05 -3.74
CA ASP A 61 -18.03 46.95 -2.80
C ASP A 61 -16.66 46.73 -2.15
N ILE A 62 -16.60 47.08 -0.86
CA ILE A 62 -15.45 46.91 0.05
C ILE A 62 -15.03 45.42 0.19
N LEU A 63 -15.83 44.48 -0.31
CA LEU A 63 -15.55 43.05 -0.29
C LEU A 63 -14.45 42.61 -1.29
N ALA A 64 -14.17 43.40 -2.31
CA ALA A 64 -13.10 43.09 -3.30
C ALA A 64 -11.68 43.12 -2.70
N ASN A 65 -11.49 43.79 -1.57
CA ASN A 65 -10.20 43.83 -0.87
C ASN A 65 -10.03 42.85 0.26
N SER A 66 -11.07 42.05 0.58
CA SER A 66 -11.00 41.04 1.64
C SER A 66 -10.72 39.62 1.12
N TYR A 67 -10.85 39.46 -0.19
CA TYR A 67 -10.41 38.24 -0.83
C TYR A 67 -9.08 38.56 -1.50
N GLY A 68 -7.99 38.27 -0.78
CA GLY A 68 -6.69 38.09 -1.41
C GLY A 68 -6.89 37.14 -2.60
N SER A 69 -6.00 37.21 -3.60
CA SER A 69 -6.04 36.30 -4.78
C SER A 69 -6.63 34.96 -4.37
N PRO A 70 -7.59 34.41 -5.12
CA PRO A 70 -8.17 33.14 -4.75
C PRO A 70 -7.01 32.13 -4.69
N THR A 71 -6.49 31.92 -3.49
CA THR A 71 -5.74 30.73 -3.16
C THR A 71 -6.78 29.63 -3.30
N LEU A 72 -6.73 28.94 -4.42
CA LEU A 72 -7.53 27.80 -4.74
C LEU A 72 -7.46 26.84 -3.55
N GLY A 73 -8.53 26.82 -2.75
CA GLY A 73 -8.75 25.88 -1.68
C GLY A 73 -7.61 25.73 -0.68
N GLY A 74 -7.23 26.75 0.11
CA GLY A 74 -6.50 26.63 1.37
C GLY A 74 -5.19 25.83 1.42
N VAL A 75 -4.76 25.25 0.32
CA VAL A 75 -3.52 24.52 0.16
C VAL A 75 -2.51 25.48 -0.42
N ASP A 76 -1.49 25.80 0.35
CA ASP A 76 -0.33 26.52 -0.14
C ASP A 76 0.56 25.51 -0.88
N ALA A 77 0.25 25.25 -2.15
CA ALA A 77 0.94 24.24 -2.96
C ALA A 77 2.47 24.44 -2.96
N GLU A 78 2.91 25.70 -2.89
CA GLU A 78 4.34 26.01 -2.81
C GLU A 78 4.94 25.54 -1.48
N LYS A 79 4.21 25.72 -0.38
CA LYS A 79 4.62 25.24 0.94
C LYS A 79 4.60 23.72 1.02
N ASP A 80 3.58 23.06 0.46
CA ASP A 80 3.50 21.60 0.42
C ASP A 80 4.66 21.00 -0.38
N HIS A 81 5.05 21.65 -1.48
CA HIS A 81 6.23 21.25 -2.24
C HIS A 81 7.53 21.42 -1.45
N GLU A 82 7.71 22.54 -0.71
CA GLU A 82 8.90 22.77 0.11
C GLU A 82 9.00 21.75 1.25
N GLU A 83 7.89 21.44 1.91
CA GLU A 83 7.83 20.42 2.98
C GLU A 83 8.11 19.01 2.44
N ALA A 84 7.54 18.68 1.28
CA ALA A 84 7.79 17.39 0.59
C ALA A 84 9.26 17.25 0.17
N GLU A 85 9.85 18.32 -0.38
CA GLU A 85 11.26 18.35 -0.78
C GLU A 85 12.18 18.09 0.40
N ALA A 86 11.96 18.78 1.53
CA ALA A 86 12.74 18.60 2.76
C ALA A 86 12.61 17.18 3.33
N MET A 87 11.38 16.63 3.37
CA MET A 87 11.12 15.27 3.81
C MET A 87 11.84 14.24 2.94
N LEU A 88 11.73 14.38 1.62
CA LEU A 88 12.35 13.44 0.69
C LEU A 88 13.87 13.51 0.72
N ASP A 89 14.47 14.68 0.97
CA ASP A 89 15.92 14.83 1.15
C ASP A 89 16.41 14.05 2.39
N GLU A 90 15.68 14.14 3.50
CA GLU A 90 15.96 13.31 4.68
C GLU A 90 15.91 11.80 4.33
N TYR A 91 14.91 11.37 3.53
CA TYR A 91 14.75 9.97 3.15
C TYR A 91 15.84 9.49 2.21
N ILE A 92 16.31 10.33 1.29
CA ILE A 92 17.50 10.04 0.45
C ILE A 92 18.74 9.88 1.33
N CYS A 93 18.93 10.74 2.31
CA CYS A 93 20.05 10.61 3.26
C CYS A 93 19.98 9.30 4.03
N ALA A 94 18.80 8.91 4.54
CA ALA A 94 18.60 7.64 5.24
C ALA A 94 18.87 6.42 4.35
N ALA A 95 18.39 6.43 3.10
CA ALA A 95 18.64 5.37 2.13
C ALA A 95 20.13 5.24 1.79
N THR A 96 20.81 6.38 1.59
CA THR A 96 22.24 6.42 1.31
C THR A 96 23.06 5.87 2.48
N ALA A 97 22.70 6.25 3.72
CA ALA A 97 23.35 5.72 4.92
C ALA A 97 23.15 4.20 5.08
N ALA A 98 22.02 3.65 4.58
CA ALA A 98 21.78 2.22 4.53
C ALA A 98 22.49 1.50 3.35
N GLY A 99 23.18 2.23 2.48
CA GLY A 99 23.85 1.71 1.28
C GLY A 99 22.91 1.42 0.11
N VAL A 100 21.77 2.08 0.06
CA VAL A 100 20.76 1.95 -1.02
C VAL A 100 20.87 3.16 -1.94
N LYS A 101 20.95 2.91 -3.26
CA LYS A 101 20.84 3.98 -4.25
C LYS A 101 19.40 4.42 -4.35
N ALA A 102 19.12 5.69 -4.03
CA ALA A 102 17.78 6.24 -4.01
C ALA A 102 17.68 7.53 -4.84
N SER A 103 16.48 7.79 -5.33
CA SER A 103 16.07 9.04 -5.97
C SER A 103 14.69 9.47 -5.45
N LYS A 104 14.34 10.74 -5.69
CA LYS A 104 13.06 11.31 -5.27
C LYS A 104 12.32 11.90 -6.47
N ILE A 105 11.00 11.90 -6.39
CA ILE A 105 10.08 12.48 -7.36
C ILE A 105 8.97 13.18 -6.58
N ILE A 106 8.66 14.40 -6.94
CA ILE A 106 7.46 15.12 -6.51
C ILE A 106 6.65 15.41 -7.77
N LYS A 107 5.38 15.10 -7.75
CA LYS A 107 4.46 15.35 -8.87
C LYS A 107 3.13 15.88 -8.36
N ASP A 108 2.54 16.77 -9.15
CA ASP A 108 1.17 17.23 -8.96
C ASP A 108 0.21 16.33 -9.72
N GLY A 109 -0.97 16.08 -9.15
CA GLY A 109 -2.04 15.36 -9.85
C GLY A 109 -2.82 14.38 -9.00
N ASP A 110 -3.61 13.53 -9.65
CA ASP A 110 -4.26 12.41 -9.00
C ASP A 110 -3.24 11.33 -8.65
N PHE A 111 -3.33 10.81 -7.42
CA PHE A 111 -2.39 9.81 -6.90
C PHE A 111 -2.31 8.57 -7.77
N ILE A 112 -3.47 8.04 -8.21
CA ILE A 112 -3.53 6.80 -8.98
C ILE A 112 -2.93 6.99 -10.36
N ASP A 113 -3.27 8.09 -11.02
CA ASP A 113 -2.77 8.41 -12.37
C ASP A 113 -1.25 8.59 -12.36
N VAL A 114 -0.73 9.34 -11.39
CA VAL A 114 0.72 9.56 -11.25
C VAL A 114 1.45 8.25 -10.99
N ILE A 115 0.98 7.41 -10.06
CA ILE A 115 1.66 6.17 -9.72
C ILE A 115 1.57 5.14 -10.86
N ALA A 116 0.48 5.15 -11.66
CA ALA A 116 0.33 4.27 -12.81
C ALA A 116 1.43 4.46 -13.87
N GLU A 117 2.03 5.65 -13.97
CA GLU A 117 3.15 5.90 -14.89
C GLU A 117 4.39 5.03 -14.57
N TYR A 118 4.54 4.59 -13.33
CA TYR A 118 5.71 3.86 -12.86
C TYR A 118 5.52 2.33 -12.79
N LYS A 119 4.34 1.81 -13.15
CA LYS A 119 4.02 0.37 -13.03
C LYS A 119 5.00 -0.55 -13.75
N ASP A 120 5.45 -0.16 -14.94
CA ASP A 120 6.33 -0.98 -15.76
C ASP A 120 7.78 -1.00 -15.24
N GLU A 121 8.17 0.02 -14.46
CA GLU A 121 9.47 0.13 -13.81
C GLU A 121 9.48 -0.52 -12.42
N ALA A 122 8.33 -0.67 -11.78
CA ALA A 122 8.21 -1.18 -10.43
C ALA A 122 8.42 -2.71 -10.37
N GLU A 123 9.24 -3.16 -9.43
CA GLU A 123 9.29 -4.54 -8.96
C GLU A 123 8.26 -4.74 -7.85
N ILE A 124 8.12 -3.74 -6.99
CA ILE A 124 7.17 -3.70 -5.89
C ILE A 124 6.88 -2.24 -5.52
N PHE A 125 5.64 -1.97 -5.18
CA PHE A 125 5.25 -0.72 -4.52
C PHE A 125 5.29 -0.88 -3.00
N VAL A 126 5.70 0.17 -2.29
CA VAL A 126 5.62 0.28 -0.82
C VAL A 126 4.83 1.54 -0.50
N LEU A 127 3.75 1.41 0.25
CA LEU A 127 2.87 2.54 0.56
C LEU A 127 2.19 2.37 1.92
N GLY A 128 1.87 3.50 2.55
CA GLY A 128 1.07 3.53 3.76
C GLY A 128 -0.40 3.16 3.48
N ILE A 129 -1.07 2.56 4.44
CA ILE A 129 -2.51 2.28 4.32
C ILE A 129 -3.38 3.51 4.60
N LYS A 130 -2.80 4.60 5.13
CA LYS A 130 -3.49 5.87 5.41
C LYS A 130 -2.84 6.98 4.64
N GLY A 131 -3.65 7.78 3.94
CA GLY A 131 -3.23 9.07 3.39
C GLY A 131 -3.32 10.20 4.43
N SER A 132 -2.86 11.40 4.08
CA SER A 132 -2.92 12.61 4.91
C SER A 132 -4.36 13.02 5.25
N ASN A 133 -5.29 12.80 4.35
CA ASN A 133 -6.67 13.27 4.46
C ASN A 133 -7.61 12.39 5.30
N ASN A 134 -7.14 11.40 6.04
CA ASN A 134 -7.87 10.58 7.04
C ASN A 134 -9.22 9.96 6.64
N GLU A 135 -9.76 10.23 5.46
CA GLU A 135 -11.17 9.91 5.15
C GLU A 135 -11.36 8.55 4.48
N ASP A 136 -10.36 7.99 3.75
CA ASP A 136 -10.53 6.69 3.12
C ASP A 136 -9.26 5.82 3.28
N VAL A 137 -9.16 5.18 4.42
CA VAL A 137 -8.17 4.12 4.63
C VAL A 137 -8.34 3.04 3.58
N GLY A 138 -7.40 2.95 2.68
CA GLY A 138 -7.34 1.87 1.70
C GLY A 138 -7.99 2.14 0.35
N PHE A 139 -8.65 3.28 0.09
CA PHE A 139 -9.23 3.56 -1.23
C PHE A 139 -8.12 3.63 -2.29
N ASN A 140 -7.15 4.53 -2.13
CA ASN A 140 -6.01 4.66 -3.05
C ASN A 140 -5.22 3.35 -3.17
N ALA A 141 -4.95 2.67 -2.04
CA ALA A 141 -4.28 1.37 -2.05
C ALA A 141 -5.11 0.30 -2.78
N SER A 142 -6.44 0.27 -2.61
CA SER A 142 -7.31 -0.72 -3.25
C SER A 142 -7.41 -0.53 -4.76
N VAL A 143 -7.52 0.72 -5.21
CA VAL A 143 -7.55 1.06 -6.63
C VAL A 143 -6.19 0.75 -7.27
N LEU A 144 -5.10 1.19 -6.64
CA LEU A 144 -3.74 0.96 -7.11
C LEU A 144 -3.44 -0.53 -7.30
N ILE A 145 -3.83 -1.38 -6.34
CA ILE A 145 -3.65 -2.84 -6.45
C ILE A 145 -4.45 -3.41 -7.61
N LYS A 146 -5.67 -2.94 -7.85
CA LYS A 146 -6.53 -3.41 -8.96
C LYS A 146 -5.99 -3.02 -10.32
N GLU A 147 -5.51 -1.78 -10.44
CA GLU A 147 -5.13 -1.19 -11.73
C GLU A 147 -3.70 -1.59 -12.15
N LEU A 148 -2.78 -1.72 -11.19
CA LEU A 148 -1.36 -1.83 -11.54
C LEU A 148 -0.87 -3.27 -11.71
N HIS A 149 -1.52 -4.26 -11.11
CA HIS A 149 -1.07 -5.67 -11.16
C HIS A 149 0.40 -5.87 -10.75
N VAL A 150 0.92 -5.01 -9.87
CA VAL A 150 2.28 -5.05 -9.34
C VAL A 150 2.23 -5.42 -7.85
N PRO A 151 3.14 -6.26 -7.34
CA PRO A 151 3.22 -6.52 -5.92
C PRO A 151 3.24 -5.23 -5.10
N SER A 152 2.42 -5.15 -4.04
CA SER A 152 2.31 -3.95 -3.22
C SER A 152 2.42 -4.30 -1.74
N LEU A 153 3.35 -3.68 -1.03
CA LEU A 153 3.53 -3.80 0.41
C LEU A 153 2.82 -2.64 1.10
N LEU A 154 1.72 -2.95 1.78
CA LEU A 154 0.92 -2.00 2.55
C LEU A 154 1.47 -1.90 3.98
N VAL A 155 1.94 -0.73 4.35
CA VAL A 155 2.53 -0.44 5.66
C VAL A 155 1.47 0.15 6.59
N ASN A 156 1.29 -0.48 7.76
CA ASN A 156 0.28 -0.09 8.77
C ASN A 156 0.83 0.10 10.17
N LYS A 157 2.14 -0.05 10.35
CA LYS A 157 2.82 0.08 11.65
C LYS A 157 4.28 0.50 11.45
N GLU A 158 4.95 0.78 12.57
CA GLU A 158 6.39 0.99 12.61
C GLU A 158 7.18 -0.17 12.01
N PHE A 159 8.35 0.15 11.47
CA PHE A 159 9.21 -0.83 10.84
C PHE A 159 9.67 -1.92 11.80
N SER A 160 9.59 -3.15 11.33
CA SER A 160 10.29 -4.29 11.92
C SER A 160 10.75 -5.26 10.83
N PRO A 161 11.91 -5.93 10.97
CA PRO A 161 12.37 -6.93 10.00
C PRO A 161 11.36 -8.05 9.81
N ILE A 162 11.25 -8.56 8.58
CA ILE A 162 10.32 -9.65 8.21
C ILE A 162 11.08 -10.97 8.28
N ASN A 163 10.83 -11.76 9.32
CA ASN A 163 11.42 -13.09 9.52
C ASN A 163 10.41 -14.22 9.26
N SER A 164 9.13 -13.89 9.23
CA SER A 164 8.03 -14.83 9.03
C SER A 164 6.90 -14.21 8.23
N VAL A 165 6.21 -15.02 7.41
CA VAL A 165 5.09 -14.57 6.59
C VAL A 165 3.94 -15.56 6.68
N LEU A 166 2.73 -15.04 6.93
CA LEU A 166 1.48 -15.77 6.77
C LEU A 166 0.95 -15.58 5.36
N ILE A 167 0.82 -16.65 4.62
CA ILE A 167 0.27 -16.66 3.26
C ILE A 167 -1.17 -17.15 3.33
N ALA A 168 -2.12 -16.28 3.10
CA ALA A 168 -3.54 -16.64 2.99
C ALA A 168 -3.79 -17.21 1.59
N PHE A 169 -3.99 -18.53 1.53
CA PHE A 169 -4.12 -19.24 0.27
C PHE A 169 -5.53 -19.81 0.10
N ASP A 170 -6.22 -19.46 -0.97
CA ASP A 170 -7.57 -19.91 -1.30
C ASP A 170 -7.67 -20.67 -2.64
N GLY A 171 -6.52 -20.92 -3.27
CA GLY A 171 -6.45 -21.64 -4.54
C GLY A 171 -6.74 -20.78 -5.77
N THR A 172 -7.08 -19.51 -5.63
CA THR A 172 -7.29 -18.59 -6.76
C THR A 172 -5.99 -18.31 -7.52
N ASP A 173 -6.11 -17.84 -8.75
CA ASP A 173 -4.93 -17.52 -9.57
C ASP A 173 -4.09 -16.37 -8.94
N ALA A 174 -4.72 -15.41 -8.28
CA ALA A 174 -4.01 -14.39 -7.52
C ALA A 174 -3.23 -14.99 -6.33
N ALA A 175 -3.82 -15.93 -5.60
CA ALA A 175 -3.13 -16.62 -4.51
C ALA A 175 -1.96 -17.50 -5.04
N LYS A 176 -2.11 -18.13 -6.21
CA LYS A 176 -1.02 -18.88 -6.85
C LYS A 176 0.13 -17.96 -7.25
N ARG A 177 -0.17 -16.81 -7.90
CA ARG A 177 0.85 -15.80 -8.23
C ARG A 177 1.57 -15.29 -6.97
N THR A 178 0.85 -15.13 -5.87
CA THR A 178 1.45 -14.77 -4.57
C THR A 178 2.48 -15.80 -4.11
N LEU A 179 2.16 -17.10 -4.19
CA LEU A 179 3.11 -18.16 -3.85
C LEU A 179 4.32 -18.17 -4.77
N GLU A 180 4.12 -17.99 -6.08
CA GLU A 180 5.21 -17.93 -7.08
C GLU A 180 6.13 -16.74 -6.84
N PHE A 181 5.57 -15.57 -6.53
CA PHE A 181 6.33 -14.39 -6.17
C PHE A 181 7.16 -14.63 -4.90
N ILE A 182 6.56 -15.17 -3.84
CA ILE A 182 7.24 -15.45 -2.58
C ILE A 182 8.36 -16.49 -2.77
N LYS A 183 8.15 -17.49 -3.63
CA LYS A 183 9.15 -18.50 -3.97
C LYS A 183 10.36 -17.91 -4.69
N SER A 184 10.13 -16.97 -5.60
CA SER A 184 11.16 -16.41 -6.49
C SER A 184 11.81 -15.16 -5.93
N SER A 185 11.13 -14.41 -5.06
CA SER A 185 11.62 -13.13 -4.54
C SER A 185 12.68 -13.31 -3.46
N LYS A 186 13.75 -12.53 -3.57
CA LYS A 186 14.75 -12.41 -2.51
C LYS A 186 14.19 -11.81 -1.22
N LEU A 187 13.10 -11.03 -1.31
CA LEU A 187 12.51 -10.32 -0.18
C LEU A 187 12.15 -11.26 0.97
N LEU A 188 11.60 -12.43 0.65
CA LEU A 188 11.13 -13.41 1.64
C LEU A 188 11.91 -14.73 1.59
N ALA A 189 13.10 -14.74 0.99
CA ALA A 189 13.89 -15.96 0.83
C ALA A 189 14.23 -16.63 2.18
N SER A 190 14.64 -15.86 3.17
CA SER A 190 15.00 -16.34 4.51
C SER A 190 13.82 -16.48 5.46
N ALA A 191 12.68 -15.82 5.17
CA ALA A 191 11.52 -15.82 6.04
C ALA A 191 10.88 -17.22 6.14
N HIS A 192 10.41 -17.61 7.33
CA HIS A 192 9.59 -18.81 7.49
C HIS A 192 8.17 -18.57 6.94
N LYS A 193 7.69 -19.46 6.07
CA LYS A 193 6.41 -19.33 5.37
C LYS A 193 5.36 -20.17 6.10
N HIS A 194 4.26 -19.53 6.51
CA HIS A 194 3.07 -20.22 7.01
C HIS A 194 1.97 -20.11 5.95
N VAL A 195 1.67 -21.20 5.26
CA VAL A 195 0.55 -21.26 4.32
C VAL A 195 -0.70 -21.69 5.06
N LEU A 196 -1.68 -20.80 5.10
CA LEU A 196 -2.96 -21.05 5.77
C LEU A 196 -4.09 -21.09 4.74
N HIS A 197 -4.83 -22.21 4.76
CA HIS A 197 -6.10 -22.35 4.09
C HIS A 197 -7.22 -22.45 5.11
N VAL A 198 -8.32 -21.75 4.89
CA VAL A 198 -9.51 -21.79 5.75
C VAL A 198 -10.70 -22.28 4.94
N ASN A 199 -11.24 -23.45 5.30
CA ASN A 199 -12.37 -24.07 4.62
C ASN A 199 -13.13 -24.98 5.61
N LEU A 200 -14.44 -25.06 5.48
CA LEU A 200 -15.25 -25.99 6.28
C LEU A 200 -14.99 -27.46 5.94
N ASP A 201 -14.67 -27.77 4.68
CA ASP A 201 -14.34 -29.12 4.21
C ASP A 201 -12.83 -29.38 4.37
N ALA A 202 -12.49 -30.30 5.28
CA ALA A 202 -11.10 -30.66 5.54
C ALA A 202 -10.42 -31.31 4.34
N THR A 203 -11.18 -32.16 3.56
CA THR A 203 -10.63 -32.84 2.38
C THR A 203 -10.26 -31.87 1.28
N GLU A 204 -11.16 -30.93 1.00
CA GLU A 204 -10.88 -29.85 0.05
C GLU A 204 -9.75 -28.95 0.56
N GLY A 205 -9.71 -28.69 1.88
CA GLY A 205 -8.64 -27.92 2.50
C GLY A 205 -7.25 -28.55 2.30
N GLU A 206 -7.11 -29.86 2.50
CA GLU A 206 -5.83 -30.55 2.26
C GLU A 206 -5.47 -30.57 0.76
N ARG A 207 -6.44 -30.75 -0.13
CA ARG A 207 -6.22 -30.66 -1.58
C ARG A 207 -5.66 -29.27 -1.99
N MET A 208 -6.16 -28.20 -1.38
CA MET A 208 -5.63 -26.84 -1.60
C MET A 208 -4.22 -26.69 -1.05
N LEU A 209 -3.93 -27.26 0.11
CA LEU A 209 -2.58 -27.23 0.66
C LEU A 209 -1.59 -28.07 -0.16
N ASP A 210 -2.01 -29.17 -0.76
CA ASP A 210 -1.17 -29.95 -1.69
C ASP A 210 -0.80 -29.11 -2.91
N LEU A 211 -1.74 -28.40 -3.50
CA LEU A 211 -1.47 -27.46 -4.58
C LEU A 211 -0.46 -26.36 -4.14
N ALA A 212 -0.62 -25.84 -2.93
CA ALA A 212 0.31 -24.85 -2.41
C ALA A 212 1.73 -25.43 -2.20
N ARG A 213 1.85 -26.70 -1.74
CA ARG A 213 3.14 -27.41 -1.60
C ARG A 213 3.82 -27.60 -2.94
N GLU A 214 3.08 -27.93 -4.00
CA GLU A 214 3.61 -28.06 -5.36
C GLU A 214 4.21 -26.75 -5.87
N ILE A 215 3.53 -25.63 -5.63
CA ILE A 215 3.97 -24.30 -6.08
C ILE A 215 5.15 -23.80 -5.25
N LEU A 216 5.00 -23.71 -3.93
CA LEU A 216 5.96 -23.08 -3.03
C LEU A 216 7.15 -23.99 -2.71
N GLY A 217 6.93 -25.30 -2.64
CA GLY A 217 7.83 -26.26 -2.00
C GLY A 217 7.59 -26.32 -0.49
N THR A 218 8.24 -27.27 0.17
CA THR A 218 8.05 -27.54 1.61
C THR A 218 9.19 -27.02 2.48
N GLN A 219 10.26 -26.53 1.87
CA GLN A 219 11.44 -26.08 2.61
C GLN A 219 11.14 -24.74 3.33
N ASN A 220 11.43 -24.70 4.61
CA ASN A 220 11.18 -23.52 5.46
C ASN A 220 9.72 -23.04 5.40
N ALA A 221 8.77 -24.00 5.39
CA ALA A 221 7.35 -23.73 5.26
C ALA A 221 6.50 -24.65 6.15
N THR A 222 5.44 -24.09 6.71
CA THR A 222 4.38 -24.76 7.47
C THR A 222 3.08 -24.63 6.71
N PHE A 223 2.30 -25.72 6.61
CA PHE A 223 1.01 -25.74 5.92
C PHE A 223 -0.08 -26.12 6.91
N LYS A 224 -1.13 -25.31 6.98
CA LYS A 224 -2.21 -25.50 7.95
C LYS A 224 -3.57 -25.24 7.30
N CYS A 225 -4.48 -26.22 7.45
CA CYS A 225 -5.90 -26.03 7.19
C CYS A 225 -6.62 -25.73 8.52
N ILE A 226 -7.50 -24.75 8.53
CA ILE A 226 -8.41 -24.44 9.64
C ILE A 226 -9.84 -24.58 9.15
N GLN A 227 -10.66 -25.35 9.89
CA GLN A 227 -12.08 -25.50 9.60
C GLN A 227 -12.85 -24.35 10.25
N ALA A 228 -13.26 -23.35 9.46
CA ALA A 228 -14.03 -22.23 9.94
C ALA A 228 -14.82 -21.56 8.79
N GLU A 229 -15.89 -20.84 9.16
CA GLU A 229 -16.73 -20.07 8.25
C GLU A 229 -16.16 -18.68 7.91
N MET A 230 -15.32 -18.12 8.79
CA MET A 230 -14.83 -16.75 8.72
C MET A 230 -13.31 -16.73 8.48
N PRO A 231 -12.85 -16.81 7.21
CA PRO A 231 -11.42 -16.87 6.90
C PRO A 231 -10.63 -15.69 7.45
N ALA A 232 -11.18 -14.48 7.36
CA ALA A 232 -10.50 -13.28 7.81
C ALA A 232 -10.13 -13.32 9.30
N ASP A 233 -11.08 -13.74 10.15
CA ASP A 233 -10.88 -13.80 11.59
C ASP A 233 -9.83 -14.86 11.95
N GLU A 234 -9.87 -16.02 11.29
CA GLU A 234 -8.90 -17.09 11.54
C GLU A 234 -7.50 -16.74 11.06
N ILE A 235 -7.37 -16.01 9.95
CA ILE A 235 -6.09 -15.49 9.47
C ILE A 235 -5.48 -14.54 10.52
N ILE A 236 -6.25 -13.61 11.05
CA ILE A 236 -5.78 -12.67 12.08
C ILE A 236 -5.44 -13.40 13.38
N LYS A 237 -6.28 -14.32 13.83
CA LYS A 237 -6.01 -15.15 15.04
C LYS A 237 -4.74 -15.99 14.87
N TYR A 238 -4.57 -16.65 13.74
CA TYR A 238 -3.41 -17.48 13.45
C TYR A 238 -2.14 -16.63 13.40
N ARG A 239 -2.18 -15.48 12.73
CA ARG A 239 -1.06 -14.55 12.68
C ARG A 239 -0.65 -14.11 14.10
N ARG A 240 -1.61 -13.72 14.96
CA ARG A 240 -1.34 -13.30 16.34
C ARG A 240 -0.79 -14.43 17.19
N ALA A 241 -1.39 -15.62 17.12
CA ALA A 241 -0.97 -16.79 17.89
C ALA A 241 0.46 -17.26 17.57
N ASN A 242 0.93 -17.01 16.34
CA ASN A 242 2.27 -17.39 15.88
C ASN A 242 3.23 -16.21 15.76
N ASN A 243 2.84 -14.99 16.16
CA ASN A 243 3.64 -13.76 16.08
C ASN A 243 4.28 -13.52 14.70
N LEU A 244 3.51 -13.72 13.62
CA LEU A 244 4.02 -13.59 12.27
C LEU A 244 4.14 -12.12 11.86
N ASP A 245 5.20 -11.78 11.11
CA ASP A 245 5.63 -10.41 10.85
C ASP A 245 4.95 -9.76 9.64
N LEU A 246 4.43 -10.59 8.71
CA LEU A 246 3.83 -10.17 7.46
C LEU A 246 2.61 -11.04 7.15
N ILE A 247 1.59 -10.46 6.54
CA ILE A 247 0.53 -11.22 5.85
C ILE A 247 0.73 -11.04 4.35
N ALA A 248 0.70 -12.13 3.58
CA ALA A 248 0.71 -12.11 2.13
C ALA A 248 -0.55 -12.75 1.57
N THR A 249 -1.13 -12.15 0.53
CA THR A 249 -2.40 -12.61 -0.02
C THR A 249 -2.58 -12.18 -1.46
N GLY A 250 -3.33 -12.97 -2.24
CA GLY A 250 -3.82 -12.56 -3.54
C GLY A 250 -4.86 -11.44 -3.41
N ALA A 251 -4.88 -10.52 -4.38
CA ALA A 251 -5.88 -9.47 -4.43
C ALA A 251 -7.28 -10.07 -4.63
N PHE A 252 -8.26 -9.54 -3.91
CA PHE A 252 -9.69 -9.75 -4.15
C PHE A 252 -10.23 -11.16 -4.02
N THR A 253 -9.67 -11.99 -3.14
CA THR A 253 -10.32 -13.23 -2.77
C THR A 253 -11.67 -12.93 -2.10
N LYS A 254 -12.71 -13.67 -2.54
CA LYS A 254 -14.07 -13.51 -2.06
C LYS A 254 -14.12 -13.67 -0.53
N GLY A 255 -14.13 -12.56 0.20
CA GLY A 255 -14.30 -12.57 1.65
C GLY A 255 -13.31 -11.73 2.43
N PHE A 256 -12.01 -11.97 2.33
CA PHE A 256 -11.02 -11.26 3.14
C PHE A 256 -10.85 -9.80 2.69
N PHE A 257 -10.55 -9.57 1.40
CA PHE A 257 -10.37 -8.21 0.88
C PHE A 257 -11.65 -7.45 0.62
N LYS A 258 -12.77 -8.12 0.32
CA LYS A 258 -14.06 -7.41 0.23
C LYS A 258 -14.43 -6.75 1.55
N LYS A 259 -14.00 -7.33 2.68
CA LYS A 259 -14.13 -6.72 4.00
C LYS A 259 -13.02 -5.71 4.30
N LEU A 260 -11.85 -5.83 3.67
CA LEU A 260 -10.70 -4.94 3.86
C LEU A 260 -10.86 -3.59 3.14
N PHE A 261 -11.63 -3.53 2.05
CA PHE A 261 -11.70 -2.36 1.18
C PHE A 261 -13.12 -1.82 0.90
N LEU A 262 -14.16 -2.35 1.59
CA LEU A 262 -15.54 -1.95 1.35
C LEU A 262 -16.35 -1.76 2.65
N GLY A 263 -15.86 -0.93 3.60
CA GLY A 263 -16.65 -0.53 4.76
C GLY A 263 -15.92 -0.57 6.10
N SER A 264 -16.57 -0.11 7.18
CA SER A 264 -16.02 0.06 8.55
C SER A 264 -15.37 -1.20 9.16
N VAL A 265 -15.75 -2.39 8.71
CA VAL A 265 -15.11 -3.67 9.11
C VAL A 265 -13.72 -3.83 8.48
N SER A 266 -13.44 -3.14 7.39
CA SER A 266 -12.17 -3.17 6.67
C SER A 266 -11.07 -2.39 7.40
N GLU A 267 -11.41 -1.28 7.98
CA GLU A 267 -10.51 -0.49 8.81
C GLU A 267 -10.06 -1.28 10.03
N ASP A 268 -10.98 -2.01 10.68
CA ASP A 268 -10.68 -2.84 11.83
C ASP A 268 -9.69 -3.97 11.53
N ILE A 269 -9.72 -4.56 10.32
CA ILE A 269 -8.81 -5.66 9.97
C ILE A 269 -7.41 -5.15 9.64
N LEU A 270 -7.26 -4.07 8.88
CA LEU A 270 -5.96 -3.48 8.60
C LEU A 270 -5.31 -2.91 9.87
N HIS A 271 -6.09 -2.27 10.73
CA HIS A 271 -5.64 -1.86 12.05
C HIS A 271 -5.33 -3.04 12.97
N ASN A 272 -6.12 -4.11 12.90
CA ASN A 272 -5.98 -5.30 13.74
C ASN A 272 -4.97 -6.32 13.21
N ALA A 273 -4.59 -6.27 11.94
CA ALA A 273 -3.47 -7.07 11.41
C ALA A 273 -2.18 -6.74 12.17
N LEU A 274 -1.96 -5.47 12.52
CA LEU A 274 -0.79 -4.98 13.26
C LEU A 274 0.55 -5.45 12.65
N VAL A 275 0.54 -5.75 11.35
CA VAL A 275 1.69 -6.13 10.53
C VAL A 275 1.45 -5.67 9.10
N PRO A 276 2.49 -5.37 8.33
CA PRO A 276 2.33 -5.03 6.92
C PRO A 276 1.65 -6.16 6.14
N VAL A 277 1.04 -5.78 5.03
CA VAL A 277 0.32 -6.72 4.15
C VAL A 277 0.90 -6.64 2.74
N LEU A 278 1.41 -7.76 2.24
CA LEU A 278 1.85 -7.90 0.84
C LEU A 278 0.67 -8.40 0.00
N VAL A 279 0.32 -7.65 -1.03
CA VAL A 279 -0.82 -7.96 -1.91
C VAL A 279 -0.35 -8.11 -3.34
N LEU A 280 -0.84 -9.16 -4.03
CA LEU A 280 -0.64 -9.38 -5.45
C LEU A 280 -2.00 -9.59 -6.13
N SER A 281 -2.22 -8.91 -7.26
CA SER A 281 -3.45 -9.06 -8.09
C SER A 281 -3.22 -9.99 -9.28
#